data_adec809c0a41b46a2b34daf25cd69d75
#
_entry.id   adec809c0a41b46a2b34daf25cd69d75
#
_cell.length_a   1.000
_cell.length_b   1.000
_cell.length_c   1.000
_cell.angle_alpha   90.00
_cell.angle_beta   90.00
_cell.angle_gamma   90.00
#
_symmetry.space_group_name_H-M   'P 1'
#
loop_
_entity.id
_entity.type
_entity.pdbx_description
1 polymer ?
#
loop_
_entity_poly.entity_id
_entity_poly.type
_entity_poly.pdbx_seq_one_letter_code
_entity_poly.pdbx_strand_id
1 'polypeptide(L)'
;MERLGRIDAVTDETKSGYDAIFAGGGVIGLASAWAAARCGARVCVLEAEHPAAGATGVAAGMLAPAGEASWGEDALVSLNLESLRRWPEFAEELGRVAEVEIGFARSGALHLALDRDEAESLRRRYDLHRRLGLDSEWLAGGACRKLEPGLATAVRGGANVPGEASVDPRRVVAALLAALEREEVAVHAGARITSAERGDEAWRIGTADGRRFFGAALVLAAGCWSGQLDWIPAESRPPVRPVKGEILTLRGPADESVCERIVAGDRVYMVPRADGRLIVGATVEEKGFDTTVTAGGTHELLREAYRLVPEVAELELVETAAGLRPGTPDNVPLIGWSTTEGLLIATGHFRNGVLQAPLTADCVAALLAGDRPPIDLAPLSPQRFAGSPAASAVEVA
;
A
#
# COMPACT_ATOMS: atom_id res chain seq x y z
N MET A 1 -2.33 -27.33 -52.64
CA MET A 1 -3.69 -26.81 -52.54
C MET A 1 -4.13 -27.00 -51.12
N GLU A 2 -3.97 -25.89 -50.42
CA GLU A 2 -5.00 -25.09 -49.74
C GLU A 2 -5.37 -25.63 -48.36
N ARG A 3 -5.33 -24.90 -47.27
CA ARG A 3 -5.69 -23.49 -47.00
C ARG A 3 -4.93 -22.99 -45.79
N LEU A 4 -4.34 -21.82 -45.90
CA LEU A 4 -4.01 -20.97 -44.82
C LEU A 4 -5.28 -20.63 -44.02
N GLY A 5 -5.37 -21.11 -42.78
CA GLY A 5 -6.41 -20.71 -41.83
C GLY A 5 -6.18 -19.26 -41.38
N ARG A 6 -7.23 -18.47 -41.49
CA ARG A 6 -7.35 -17.07 -41.08
C ARG A 6 -6.74 -16.82 -39.68
N ILE A 7 -5.87 -15.85 -39.65
CA ILE A 7 -5.56 -15.09 -38.44
C ILE A 7 -6.85 -14.30 -38.13
N ASP A 8 -7.58 -14.74 -37.12
CA ASP A 8 -8.76 -14.02 -36.66
C ASP A 8 -8.33 -12.62 -36.17
N ALA A 9 -9.03 -11.64 -36.70
CA ALA A 9 -8.83 -10.22 -36.47
C ALA A 9 -8.79 -9.95 -34.97
N VAL A 10 -7.71 -9.29 -34.52
CA VAL A 10 -7.65 -8.53 -33.30
C VAL A 10 -8.87 -7.57 -33.30
N THR A 11 -9.83 -7.81 -32.44
CA THR A 11 -10.99 -6.96 -32.30
C THR A 11 -10.51 -5.59 -31.87
N ASP A 12 -10.71 -4.65 -32.78
CA ASP A 12 -10.39 -3.23 -32.59
C ASP A 12 -11.44 -2.63 -31.61
N GLU A 13 -11.17 -2.70 -30.29
CA GLU A 13 -11.96 -2.02 -29.25
C GLU A 13 -11.78 -0.48 -29.31
N THR A 14 -11.30 0.05 -30.39
CA THR A 14 -10.64 1.34 -30.59
C THR A 14 -11.55 2.48 -31.03
N LYS A 15 -12.87 2.46 -30.83
CA LYS A 15 -13.70 3.61 -31.25
C LYS A 15 -14.23 4.51 -30.15
N SER A 16 -14.00 4.20 -28.88
CA SER A 16 -14.33 5.12 -27.79
C SER A 16 -13.25 5.09 -26.72
N GLY A 17 -12.32 6.05 -26.72
CA GLY A 17 -11.23 6.16 -25.75
C GLY A 17 -11.72 6.21 -24.29
N TYR A 18 -10.90 5.81 -23.33
CA TYR A 18 -11.13 5.98 -21.89
C TYR A 18 -10.91 7.43 -21.47
N ASP A 19 -11.58 7.88 -20.41
CA ASP A 19 -11.25 9.17 -19.76
C ASP A 19 -9.92 9.04 -19.04
N ALA A 20 -9.65 7.87 -18.40
CA ALA A 20 -8.35 7.57 -17.82
C ALA A 20 -7.99 6.08 -17.92
N ILE A 21 -6.69 5.80 -18.10
CA ILE A 21 -6.11 4.46 -18.05
C ILE A 21 -5.19 4.39 -16.84
N PHE A 22 -5.40 3.39 -15.98
CA PHE A 22 -4.60 3.19 -14.77
C PHE A 22 -3.49 2.17 -15.03
N ALA A 23 -2.24 2.56 -14.89
CA ALA A 23 -1.08 1.68 -15.00
C ALA A 23 -0.71 1.15 -13.61
N GLY A 24 -1.12 -0.09 -13.31
CA GLY A 24 -0.89 -0.80 -12.06
C GLY A 24 -2.15 -1.22 -11.32
N GLY A 25 -2.27 -2.51 -11.03
CA GLY A 25 -3.38 -3.19 -10.34
C GLY A 25 -3.11 -3.41 -8.84
N GLY A 26 -2.31 -2.55 -8.19
CA GLY A 26 -2.18 -2.50 -6.73
C GLY A 26 -3.36 -1.78 -6.08
N VAL A 27 -3.39 -1.75 -4.73
CA VAL A 27 -4.48 -1.12 -3.96
C VAL A 27 -4.71 0.34 -4.37
N ILE A 28 -3.65 1.08 -4.69
CA ILE A 28 -3.75 2.49 -5.11
C ILE A 28 -4.44 2.62 -6.48
N GLY A 29 -4.00 1.84 -7.46
CA GLY A 29 -4.60 1.88 -8.81
C GLY A 29 -6.04 1.42 -8.82
N LEU A 30 -6.34 0.29 -8.14
CA LEU A 30 -7.70 -0.26 -8.08
C LEU A 30 -8.67 0.66 -7.32
N ALA A 31 -8.27 1.17 -6.15
CA ALA A 31 -9.12 2.09 -5.37
C ALA A 31 -9.37 3.40 -6.13
N SER A 32 -8.33 3.94 -6.80
CA SER A 32 -8.46 5.17 -7.58
C SER A 32 -9.32 4.98 -8.83
N ALA A 33 -9.20 3.84 -9.51
CA ALA A 33 -10.05 3.49 -10.65
C ALA A 33 -11.52 3.35 -10.23
N TRP A 34 -11.78 2.69 -9.08
CA TRP A 34 -13.12 2.57 -8.54
C TRP A 34 -13.73 3.92 -8.18
N ALA A 35 -12.98 4.78 -7.50
CA ALA A 35 -13.45 6.13 -7.16
C ALA A 35 -13.75 6.97 -8.41
N ALA A 36 -12.89 6.90 -9.44
CA ALA A 36 -13.09 7.61 -10.70
C ALA A 36 -14.33 7.10 -11.45
N ALA A 37 -14.55 5.77 -11.51
CA ALA A 37 -15.72 5.17 -12.16
C ALA A 37 -17.03 5.61 -11.47
N ARG A 38 -17.05 5.65 -10.16
CA ARG A 38 -18.19 6.14 -9.37
C ARG A 38 -18.51 7.63 -9.61
N CYS A 39 -17.53 8.42 -10.05
CA CYS A 39 -17.73 9.79 -10.52
C CYS A 39 -18.16 9.86 -11.99
N GLY A 40 -18.42 8.71 -12.65
CA GLY A 40 -18.89 8.61 -14.02
C GLY A 40 -17.77 8.58 -15.07
N ALA A 41 -16.50 8.51 -14.67
CA ALA A 41 -15.40 8.39 -15.62
C ALA A 41 -15.33 6.98 -16.21
N ARG A 42 -15.16 6.87 -17.52
CA ARG A 42 -14.89 5.61 -18.19
C ARG A 42 -13.40 5.28 -18.10
N VAL A 43 -13.08 4.28 -17.30
CA VAL A 43 -11.69 3.92 -16.99
C VAL A 43 -11.40 2.44 -17.25
N CYS A 44 -10.11 2.09 -17.36
CA CYS A 44 -9.64 0.71 -17.27
C CYS A 44 -8.32 0.64 -16.48
N VAL A 45 -7.99 -0.55 -16.01
CA VAL A 45 -6.75 -0.83 -15.29
C VAL A 45 -5.90 -1.81 -16.10
N LEU A 46 -4.63 -1.47 -16.33
CA LEU A 46 -3.64 -2.34 -16.97
C LEU A 46 -2.64 -2.79 -15.91
N GLU A 47 -2.63 -4.10 -15.64
CA GLU A 47 -1.73 -4.72 -14.67
C GLU A 47 -0.75 -5.65 -15.39
N ALA A 48 0.54 -5.52 -15.06
CA ALA A 48 1.60 -6.24 -15.75
C ALA A 48 1.57 -7.76 -15.51
N GLU A 49 1.10 -8.19 -14.34
CA GLU A 49 1.04 -9.60 -13.94
C GLU A 49 -0.39 -9.96 -13.52
N HIS A 50 -0.65 -9.98 -12.24
CA HIS A 50 -1.99 -10.15 -11.66
C HIS A 50 -2.24 -9.05 -10.60
N PRO A 51 -3.49 -8.67 -10.35
CA PRO A 51 -3.82 -7.68 -9.31
C PRO A 51 -3.16 -8.02 -7.98
N ALA A 52 -2.55 -7.02 -7.35
CA ALA A 52 -1.77 -7.16 -6.11
C ALA A 52 -0.48 -7.99 -6.20
N ALA A 53 0.07 -8.26 -7.37
CA ALA A 53 1.37 -8.95 -7.53
C ALA A 53 2.53 -8.26 -6.79
N GLY A 54 2.45 -6.94 -6.62
CA GLY A 54 3.47 -6.14 -5.92
C GLY A 54 3.27 -6.06 -4.41
N ALA A 55 3.67 -4.92 -3.81
CA ALA A 55 3.66 -4.68 -2.36
C ALA A 55 2.30 -4.93 -1.68
N THR A 56 1.19 -4.73 -2.38
CA THR A 56 -0.16 -4.90 -1.83
C THR A 56 -0.42 -6.33 -1.37
N GLY A 57 -0.02 -7.34 -2.16
CA GLY A 57 -0.29 -8.75 -1.86
C GLY A 57 0.49 -9.30 -0.66
N VAL A 58 1.55 -8.59 -0.24
CA VAL A 58 2.39 -8.95 0.91
C VAL A 58 2.27 -7.95 2.07
N ALA A 59 1.45 -6.90 1.94
CA ALA A 59 1.27 -5.93 3.00
C ALA A 59 0.55 -6.54 4.21
N ALA A 60 1.00 -6.17 5.41
CA ALA A 60 0.33 -6.60 6.65
C ALA A 60 -1.02 -5.90 6.89
N GLY A 61 -1.30 -4.81 6.20
CA GLY A 61 -2.56 -4.09 6.30
C GLY A 61 -2.78 -3.34 7.60
N MET A 62 -1.72 -2.90 8.25
CA MET A 62 -1.83 -1.98 9.38
C MET A 62 -2.36 -0.62 8.90
N LEU A 63 -3.28 -0.06 9.67
CA LEU A 63 -3.80 1.29 9.52
C LEU A 63 -3.38 2.07 10.78
N ALA A 64 -2.08 2.36 10.85
CA ALA A 64 -1.38 2.72 12.08
C ALA A 64 -0.59 4.04 11.95
N PRO A 65 -1.28 5.19 11.79
CA PRO A 65 -0.62 6.48 11.60
C PRO A 65 0.26 6.93 12.75
N ALA A 66 -0.08 6.55 13.99
CA ALA A 66 0.72 6.88 15.16
C ALA A 66 1.94 5.96 15.28
N GLY A 67 1.77 4.65 15.05
CA GLY A 67 2.88 3.68 15.08
C GLY A 67 3.96 3.95 14.06
N GLU A 68 3.60 4.52 12.92
CA GLU A 68 4.50 4.90 11.83
C GLU A 68 5.01 6.36 11.93
N ALA A 69 4.56 7.12 12.95
CA ALA A 69 4.94 8.52 13.11
C ALA A 69 6.43 8.68 13.43
N SER A 70 7.11 9.55 12.70
CA SER A 70 8.52 9.89 12.87
C SER A 70 8.73 11.38 12.99
N TRP A 71 9.78 11.77 13.72
CA TRP A 71 10.14 13.19 13.87
C TRP A 71 10.51 13.80 12.51
N GLY A 72 9.91 14.95 12.20
CA GLY A 72 10.13 15.66 10.93
C GLY A 72 9.20 15.24 9.81
N GLU A 73 8.34 14.23 9.99
CA GLU A 73 7.36 13.74 9.02
C GLU A 73 5.93 14.22 9.33
N ASP A 74 5.75 15.41 9.90
CA ASP A 74 4.44 15.94 10.35
C ASP A 74 3.39 15.97 9.22
N ALA A 75 3.81 16.26 7.99
CA ALA A 75 2.93 16.23 6.82
C ALA A 75 2.44 14.81 6.50
N LEU A 76 3.32 13.81 6.59
CA LEU A 76 2.97 12.40 6.38
C LEU A 76 2.01 11.90 7.47
N VAL A 77 2.25 12.27 8.74
CA VAL A 77 1.35 11.92 9.84
C VAL A 77 -0.04 12.51 9.63
N SER A 78 -0.12 13.80 9.22
CA SER A 78 -1.39 14.47 8.93
C SER A 78 -2.15 13.78 7.79
N LEU A 79 -1.45 13.39 6.73
CA LEU A 79 -2.00 12.63 5.60
C LEU A 79 -2.54 11.27 6.06
N ASN A 80 -1.77 10.55 6.87
CA ASN A 80 -2.12 9.23 7.39
C ASN A 80 -3.35 9.28 8.30
N LEU A 81 -3.44 10.28 9.18
CA LEU A 81 -4.60 10.50 10.05
C LEU A 81 -5.87 10.83 9.24
N GLU A 82 -5.72 11.67 8.22
CA GLU A 82 -6.83 12.04 7.36
C GLU A 82 -7.34 10.83 6.55
N SER A 83 -6.43 9.96 6.10
CA SER A 83 -6.81 8.72 5.43
C SER A 83 -7.44 7.70 6.38
N LEU A 84 -6.93 7.56 7.62
CA LEU A 84 -7.52 6.67 8.62
C LEU A 84 -8.97 7.03 8.93
N ARG A 85 -9.31 8.34 8.96
CA ARG A 85 -10.71 8.77 9.19
C ARG A 85 -11.67 8.30 8.10
N ARG A 86 -11.20 8.09 6.87
CA ARG A 86 -11.99 7.61 5.74
C ARG A 86 -12.22 6.10 5.75
N TRP A 87 -11.35 5.36 6.42
CA TRP A 87 -11.38 3.90 6.37
C TRP A 87 -12.71 3.28 6.82
N PRO A 88 -13.39 3.74 7.89
CA PRO A 88 -14.66 3.13 8.27
C PRO A 88 -15.72 3.19 7.17
N GLU A 89 -15.90 4.36 6.56
CA GLU A 89 -16.88 4.57 5.47
C GLU A 89 -16.45 3.82 4.21
N PHE A 90 -15.17 3.91 3.84
CA PHE A 90 -14.62 3.17 2.70
C PHE A 90 -14.78 1.66 2.87
N ALA A 91 -14.52 1.12 4.06
CA ALA A 91 -14.65 -0.30 4.36
C ALA A 91 -16.10 -0.78 4.27
N GLU A 92 -17.02 -0.02 4.86
CA GLU A 92 -18.46 -0.32 4.83
C GLU A 92 -19.00 -0.30 3.39
N GLU A 93 -18.70 0.76 2.64
CA GLU A 93 -19.16 0.91 1.28
C GLU A 93 -18.59 -0.15 0.35
N LEU A 94 -17.27 -0.37 0.40
CA LEU A 94 -16.60 -1.38 -0.41
C LEU A 94 -17.14 -2.79 -0.09
N GLY A 95 -17.29 -3.13 1.20
CA GLY A 95 -17.84 -4.41 1.63
C GLY A 95 -19.28 -4.60 1.16
N ARG A 96 -20.11 -3.56 1.22
CA ARG A 96 -21.50 -3.57 0.75
C ARG A 96 -21.60 -3.73 -0.76
N VAL A 97 -20.81 -2.97 -1.53
CA VAL A 97 -20.83 -3.04 -3.00
C VAL A 97 -20.27 -4.37 -3.48
N ALA A 98 -19.16 -4.82 -2.94
CA ALA A 98 -18.51 -6.06 -3.36
C ALA A 98 -19.18 -7.33 -2.81
N GLU A 99 -19.99 -7.23 -1.75
CA GLU A 99 -20.49 -8.38 -0.97
C GLU A 99 -19.36 -9.26 -0.41
N VAL A 100 -18.22 -8.64 -0.09
CA VAL A 100 -17.00 -9.29 0.43
C VAL A 100 -16.62 -8.63 1.76
N GLU A 101 -16.38 -9.46 2.78
CA GLU A 101 -15.80 -8.99 4.03
C GLU A 101 -14.30 -8.72 3.85
N ILE A 102 -13.86 -7.48 4.09
CA ILE A 102 -12.47 -7.06 3.88
C ILE A 102 -11.58 -7.21 5.12
N GLY A 103 -12.12 -7.69 6.23
CA GLY A 103 -11.38 -7.89 7.49
C GLY A 103 -10.95 -6.58 8.15
N PHE A 104 -11.76 -5.50 8.04
CA PHE A 104 -11.49 -4.25 8.74
C PHE A 104 -11.76 -4.41 10.23
N ALA A 105 -10.72 -4.20 11.06
CA ALA A 105 -10.78 -4.35 12.51
C ALA A 105 -10.18 -3.13 13.22
N ARG A 106 -10.96 -2.53 14.13
CA ARG A 106 -10.54 -1.41 15.00
C ARG A 106 -10.06 -1.96 16.34
N SER A 107 -9.03 -2.81 16.31
CA SER A 107 -8.50 -3.48 17.51
C SER A 107 -7.53 -2.62 18.32
N GLY A 108 -7.08 -1.49 17.77
CA GLY A 108 -6.01 -0.71 18.35
C GLY A 108 -4.63 -1.34 18.16
N ALA A 109 -3.61 -0.67 18.65
CA ALA A 109 -2.24 -1.17 18.65
C ALA A 109 -1.57 -0.96 20.01
N LEU A 110 -0.66 -1.87 20.34
CA LEU A 110 0.17 -1.83 21.52
C LEU A 110 1.65 -1.89 21.11
N HIS A 111 2.32 -0.75 21.18
CA HIS A 111 3.75 -0.62 20.92
C HIS A 111 4.53 -0.90 22.19
N LEU A 112 5.45 -1.86 22.18
CA LEU A 112 6.07 -2.45 23.37
C LEU A 112 7.57 -2.22 23.42
N ALA A 113 8.10 -2.22 24.62
CA ALA A 113 9.53 -2.19 24.91
C ALA A 113 9.89 -3.31 25.89
N LEU A 114 10.97 -4.05 25.58
CA LEU A 114 11.46 -5.19 26.37
C LEU A 114 12.62 -4.79 27.28
N ASP A 115 13.38 -3.79 26.88
CA ASP A 115 14.52 -3.32 27.68
C ASP A 115 14.47 -1.78 27.89
N ARG A 116 15.54 -1.25 28.51
CA ARG A 116 15.61 0.17 28.85
C ARG A 116 15.78 1.05 27.60
N ASP A 117 16.56 0.62 26.64
CA ASP A 117 16.91 1.41 25.45
C ASP A 117 15.69 1.47 24.51
N GLU A 118 15.00 0.32 24.34
CA GLU A 118 13.72 0.25 23.61
C GLU A 118 12.66 1.15 24.29
N ALA A 119 12.58 1.12 25.64
CA ALA A 119 11.63 1.95 26.39
C ALA A 119 11.92 3.45 26.26
N GLU A 120 13.20 3.85 26.22
CA GLU A 120 13.59 5.24 26.00
C GLU A 120 13.27 5.68 24.57
N SER A 121 13.54 4.86 23.58
CA SER A 121 13.18 5.12 22.18
C SER A 121 11.66 5.25 21.99
N LEU A 122 10.90 4.32 22.58
CA LEU A 122 9.44 4.35 22.52
C LEU A 122 8.84 5.56 23.26
N ARG A 123 9.46 6.01 24.37
CA ARG A 123 9.02 7.24 25.06
C ARG A 123 9.19 8.48 24.20
N ARG A 124 10.31 8.59 23.45
CA ARG A 124 10.49 9.69 22.49
C ARG A 124 9.39 9.69 21.42
N ARG A 125 8.97 8.53 20.93
CA ARG A 125 7.84 8.40 20.00
C ARG A 125 6.51 8.77 20.69
N TYR A 126 6.28 8.33 21.91
CA TYR A 126 5.11 8.70 22.70
C TYR A 126 5.04 10.23 22.95
N ASP A 127 6.16 10.90 23.21
CA ASP A 127 6.20 12.35 23.31
C ASP A 127 5.85 13.04 21.99
N LEU A 128 6.23 12.46 20.85
CA LEU A 128 5.78 12.91 19.54
C LEU A 128 4.26 12.74 19.39
N HIS A 129 3.68 11.59 19.78
CA HIS A 129 2.23 11.40 19.77
C HIS A 129 1.51 12.49 20.57
N ARG A 130 1.99 12.79 21.76
CA ARG A 130 1.42 13.87 22.59
C ARG A 130 1.52 15.24 21.93
N ARG A 131 2.65 15.56 21.33
CA ARG A 131 2.85 16.83 20.60
C ARG A 131 1.88 16.96 19.43
N LEU A 132 1.61 15.88 18.73
CA LEU A 132 0.70 15.84 17.59
C LEU A 132 -0.77 15.66 17.99
N GLY A 133 -1.07 15.57 19.30
CA GLY A 133 -2.45 15.38 19.79
C GLY A 133 -3.06 14.03 19.46
N LEU A 134 -2.22 12.99 19.24
CA LEU A 134 -2.68 11.64 18.96
C LEU A 134 -3.20 10.98 20.23
N ASP A 135 -4.26 10.19 20.11
CA ASP A 135 -4.81 9.39 21.21
C ASP A 135 -3.85 8.22 21.50
N SER A 136 -3.02 8.41 22.52
CA SER A 136 -2.00 7.44 22.93
C SER A 136 -1.79 7.51 24.42
N GLU A 137 -1.69 6.35 25.08
CA GLU A 137 -1.49 6.22 26.52
C GLU A 137 -0.24 5.37 26.81
N TRP A 138 0.60 5.86 27.73
CA TRP A 138 1.74 5.09 28.21
C TRP A 138 1.32 4.11 29.31
N LEU A 139 1.62 2.83 29.13
CA LEU A 139 1.31 1.75 30.06
C LEU A 139 2.57 1.09 30.63
N ALA A 140 2.52 0.77 31.93
CA ALA A 140 3.52 -0.12 32.54
C ALA A 140 3.33 -1.57 32.05
N GLY A 141 4.40 -2.40 32.08
CA GLY A 141 4.36 -3.76 31.55
C GLY A 141 3.25 -4.64 32.10
N GLY A 142 2.90 -4.48 33.41
CA GLY A 142 1.76 -5.18 34.01
C GLY A 142 0.40 -4.76 33.42
N ALA A 143 0.26 -3.50 33.03
CA ALA A 143 -0.95 -3.00 32.34
C ALA A 143 -1.01 -3.49 30.90
N CYS A 144 0.13 -3.52 30.19
CA CYS A 144 0.21 -4.10 28.85
C CYS A 144 -0.26 -5.57 28.84
N ARG A 145 0.21 -6.39 29.81
CA ARG A 145 -0.20 -7.79 29.93
C ARG A 145 -1.66 -8.01 30.37
N LYS A 146 -2.31 -7.00 30.94
CA LYS A 146 -3.76 -7.07 31.19
C LYS A 146 -4.55 -6.87 29.91
N LEU A 147 -4.02 -6.06 28.96
CA LEU A 147 -4.63 -5.85 27.66
C LEU A 147 -4.37 -7.01 26.71
N GLU A 148 -3.17 -7.57 26.74
CA GLU A 148 -2.71 -8.70 25.93
C GLU A 148 -2.05 -9.75 26.84
N PRO A 149 -2.80 -10.75 27.32
CA PRO A 149 -2.29 -11.75 28.26
C PRO A 149 -1.14 -12.61 27.73
N GLY A 150 -1.07 -12.82 26.39
CA GLY A 150 0.01 -13.58 25.73
C GLY A 150 1.38 -12.89 25.72
N LEU A 151 1.49 -11.64 26.23
CA LEU A 151 2.75 -10.93 26.23
C LEU A 151 3.78 -11.54 27.21
N ALA A 152 5.02 -11.55 26.75
CA ALA A 152 6.16 -11.98 27.56
C ALA A 152 6.29 -11.18 28.86
N THR A 153 6.72 -11.85 29.94
CA THR A 153 6.96 -11.21 31.25
C THR A 153 8.05 -10.15 31.20
N ALA A 154 8.94 -10.22 30.21
CA ALA A 154 10.01 -9.24 29.98
C ALA A 154 9.50 -7.86 29.52
N VAL A 155 8.25 -7.73 29.07
CA VAL A 155 7.67 -6.44 28.64
C VAL A 155 7.69 -5.46 29.79
N ARG A 156 8.44 -4.34 29.61
CA ARG A 156 8.63 -3.29 30.63
C ARG A 156 7.55 -2.22 30.59
N GLY A 157 7.02 -1.95 29.40
CA GLY A 157 5.97 -0.96 29.19
C GLY A 157 5.67 -0.79 27.70
N GLY A 158 4.71 0.06 27.40
CA GLY A 158 4.29 0.30 26.04
C GLY A 158 3.44 1.54 25.87
N ALA A 159 3.19 1.91 24.62
CA ALA A 159 2.23 2.90 24.23
C ALA A 159 1.00 2.20 23.63
N ASN A 160 -0.15 2.37 24.25
CA ASN A 160 -1.44 1.91 23.73
C ASN A 160 -2.01 2.99 22.82
N VAL A 161 -2.40 2.62 21.62
CA VAL A 161 -2.98 3.50 20.60
C VAL A 161 -4.33 2.92 20.15
N PRO A 162 -5.44 3.22 20.85
CA PRO A 162 -6.73 2.58 20.60
C PRO A 162 -7.35 2.95 19.25
N GLY A 163 -6.93 4.07 18.65
CA GLY A 163 -7.45 4.55 17.36
C GLY A 163 -6.89 3.81 16.13
N GLU A 164 -5.86 2.99 16.27
CA GLU A 164 -5.30 2.22 15.17
C GLU A 164 -6.18 1.03 14.78
N ALA A 165 -6.06 0.61 13.53
CA ALA A 165 -6.87 -0.43 12.93
C ALA A 165 -6.04 -1.33 12.01
N SER A 166 -6.66 -2.39 11.51
CA SER A 166 -6.08 -3.23 10.47
C SER A 166 -7.13 -3.65 9.45
N VAL A 167 -6.66 -4.10 8.29
CA VAL A 167 -7.49 -4.66 7.22
C VAL A 167 -6.71 -5.78 6.53
N ASP A 168 -7.41 -6.74 5.91
CA ASP A 168 -6.72 -7.74 5.07
C ASP A 168 -6.54 -7.19 3.65
N PRO A 169 -5.32 -6.81 3.21
CA PRO A 169 -5.10 -6.20 1.90
C PRO A 169 -5.49 -7.11 0.73
N ARG A 170 -5.38 -8.43 0.88
CA ARG A 170 -5.79 -9.39 -0.16
C ARG A 170 -7.31 -9.42 -0.30
N ARG A 171 -8.04 -9.32 0.81
CA ARG A 171 -9.52 -9.19 0.78
C ARG A 171 -9.97 -7.83 0.25
N VAL A 172 -9.25 -6.74 0.57
CA VAL A 172 -9.50 -5.41 -0.01
C VAL A 172 -9.37 -5.45 -1.52
N VAL A 173 -8.31 -6.07 -2.05
CA VAL A 173 -8.14 -6.21 -3.51
C VAL A 173 -9.25 -7.05 -4.13
N ALA A 174 -9.62 -8.17 -3.53
CA ALA A 174 -10.73 -9.00 -4.02
C ALA A 174 -12.04 -8.19 -4.06
N ALA A 175 -12.31 -7.40 -3.03
CA ALA A 175 -13.48 -6.53 -2.98
C ALA A 175 -13.42 -5.40 -4.01
N LEU A 176 -12.25 -4.77 -4.21
CA LEU A 176 -12.07 -3.74 -5.24
C LEU A 176 -12.28 -4.30 -6.65
N LEU A 177 -11.82 -5.51 -6.93
CA LEU A 177 -12.06 -6.17 -8.22
C LEU A 177 -13.55 -6.44 -8.44
N ALA A 178 -14.25 -6.95 -7.44
CA ALA A 178 -15.70 -7.17 -7.52
C ALA A 178 -16.48 -5.84 -7.66
N ALA A 179 -16.04 -4.78 -6.98
CA ALA A 179 -16.65 -3.46 -7.09
C ALA A 179 -16.41 -2.84 -8.48
N LEU A 180 -15.21 -2.99 -9.05
CA LEU A 180 -14.88 -2.53 -10.40
C LEU A 180 -15.68 -3.29 -11.47
N GLU A 181 -15.88 -4.60 -11.31
CA GLU A 181 -16.73 -5.39 -12.21
C GLU A 181 -18.18 -4.88 -12.22
N ARG A 182 -18.74 -4.48 -11.07
CA ARG A 182 -20.09 -3.89 -10.97
C ARG A 182 -20.20 -2.52 -11.61
N GLU A 183 -19.11 -1.76 -11.66
CA GLU A 183 -19.00 -0.48 -12.38
C GLU A 183 -18.60 -0.68 -13.86
N GLU A 184 -18.61 -1.91 -14.37
CA GLU A 184 -18.22 -2.27 -15.75
C GLU A 184 -16.79 -1.83 -16.11
N VAL A 185 -15.89 -1.71 -15.13
CA VAL A 185 -14.49 -1.35 -15.33
C VAL A 185 -13.65 -2.57 -15.64
N ALA A 186 -13.03 -2.60 -16.81
CA ALA A 186 -12.14 -3.68 -17.20
C ALA A 186 -10.79 -3.60 -16.45
N VAL A 187 -10.40 -4.70 -15.81
CA VAL A 187 -9.08 -4.90 -15.22
C VAL A 187 -8.34 -5.93 -16.04
N HIS A 188 -7.34 -5.49 -16.80
CA HIS A 188 -6.56 -6.33 -17.71
C HIS A 188 -5.29 -6.84 -17.02
N ALA A 189 -5.33 -8.05 -16.49
CA ALA A 189 -4.16 -8.76 -15.99
C ALA A 189 -3.26 -9.22 -17.17
N GLY A 190 -1.94 -9.33 -16.93
CA GLY A 190 -0.96 -9.66 -17.94
C GLY A 190 -0.75 -8.58 -19.02
N ALA A 191 -1.30 -7.38 -18.81
CA ALA A 191 -1.24 -6.26 -19.75
C ALA A 191 -0.05 -5.32 -19.43
N ARG A 192 1.17 -5.86 -19.48
CA ARG A 192 2.40 -5.07 -19.27
C ARG A 192 2.52 -3.98 -20.31
N ILE A 193 2.49 -2.73 -19.94
CA ILE A 193 2.70 -1.59 -20.82
C ILE A 193 4.15 -1.58 -21.32
N THR A 194 4.33 -1.52 -22.63
CA THR A 194 5.65 -1.45 -23.31
C THR A 194 5.87 -0.14 -24.05
N SER A 195 4.81 0.59 -24.33
CA SER A 195 4.87 1.93 -24.91
C SER A 195 3.71 2.78 -24.46
N ALA A 196 3.95 4.08 -24.25
CA ALA A 196 2.91 5.07 -24.01
C ALA A 196 3.35 6.38 -24.69
N GLU A 197 2.54 6.85 -25.62
CA GLU A 197 2.80 8.07 -26.37
C GLU A 197 1.66 9.05 -26.20
N ARG A 198 1.96 10.29 -25.86
CA ARG A 198 0.98 11.37 -25.83
C ARG A 198 0.77 11.90 -27.25
N GLY A 199 -0.42 11.69 -27.79
CA GLY A 199 -0.88 12.36 -29.01
C GLY A 199 -1.54 13.70 -28.68
N ASP A 200 -2.11 14.36 -29.69
CA ASP A 200 -2.74 15.68 -29.52
C ASP A 200 -3.93 15.66 -28.54
N GLU A 201 -4.73 14.60 -28.53
CA GLU A 201 -5.95 14.51 -27.70
C GLU A 201 -5.91 13.37 -26.68
N ALA A 202 -5.11 12.32 -26.90
CA ALA A 202 -5.12 11.13 -26.07
C ALA A 202 -3.77 10.42 -25.99
N TRP A 203 -3.56 9.68 -24.92
CA TRP A 203 -2.51 8.69 -24.78
C TRP A 203 -2.80 7.49 -25.66
N ARG A 204 -1.78 7.00 -26.36
CA ARG A 204 -1.76 5.71 -27.07
C ARG A 204 -0.86 4.75 -26.31
N ILE A 205 -1.43 3.69 -25.79
CA ILE A 205 -0.73 2.73 -24.93
C ILE A 205 -0.67 1.40 -25.63
N GLY A 206 0.52 0.84 -25.76
CA GLY A 206 0.77 -0.50 -26.25
C GLY A 206 1.22 -1.43 -25.14
N THR A 207 0.74 -2.67 -25.16
CA THR A 207 1.09 -3.71 -24.18
C THR A 207 1.91 -4.84 -24.83
N ALA A 208 2.60 -5.61 -24.00
CA ALA A 208 3.48 -6.70 -24.45
C ALA A 208 2.74 -7.81 -25.21
N ASP A 209 1.45 -8.00 -24.97
CA ASP A 209 0.59 -8.95 -25.68
C ASP A 209 -0.02 -8.38 -26.97
N GLY A 210 0.37 -7.16 -27.37
CA GLY A 210 -0.03 -6.51 -28.59
C GLY A 210 -1.35 -5.74 -28.56
N ARG A 211 -2.05 -5.68 -27.42
CA ARG A 211 -3.25 -4.86 -27.26
C ARG A 211 -2.89 -3.37 -27.30
N ARG A 212 -3.85 -2.55 -27.71
CA ARG A 212 -3.73 -1.09 -27.74
C ARG A 212 -4.90 -0.44 -27.01
N PHE A 213 -4.58 0.61 -26.24
CA PHE A 213 -5.56 1.36 -25.47
C PHE A 213 -5.40 2.86 -25.73
N PHE A 214 -6.51 3.60 -25.64
CA PHE A 214 -6.54 5.04 -25.86
C PHE A 214 -7.27 5.69 -24.68
N GLY A 215 -6.69 6.75 -24.10
CA GLY A 215 -7.30 7.47 -22.99
C GLY A 215 -6.85 8.91 -22.88
N ALA A 216 -7.72 9.79 -22.43
CA ALA A 216 -7.40 11.21 -22.27
C ALA A 216 -6.32 11.42 -21.19
N ALA A 217 -6.37 10.65 -20.11
CA ALA A 217 -5.36 10.64 -19.06
C ALA A 217 -4.72 9.25 -18.87
N LEU A 218 -3.45 9.26 -18.42
CA LEU A 218 -2.73 8.08 -17.94
C LEU A 218 -2.41 8.28 -16.45
N VAL A 219 -2.89 7.39 -15.59
CA VAL A 219 -2.63 7.41 -14.15
C VAL A 219 -1.55 6.39 -13.81
N LEU A 220 -0.41 6.86 -13.34
CA LEU A 220 0.72 6.01 -12.96
C LEU A 220 0.60 5.56 -11.50
N ALA A 221 0.22 4.29 -11.30
CA ALA A 221 0.09 3.64 -10.00
C ALA A 221 0.94 2.35 -9.90
N ALA A 222 2.09 2.32 -10.60
CA ALA A 222 2.93 1.13 -10.77
C ALA A 222 3.88 0.83 -9.60
N GLY A 223 3.60 1.37 -8.39
CA GLY A 223 4.38 1.08 -7.19
C GLY A 223 5.87 1.36 -7.36
N CYS A 224 6.75 0.46 -6.91
CA CYS A 224 8.20 0.65 -6.97
C CYS A 224 8.78 0.64 -8.39
N TRP A 225 8.04 0.15 -9.37
CA TRP A 225 8.46 0.18 -10.79
C TRP A 225 8.25 1.55 -11.43
N SER A 226 7.49 2.46 -10.83
CA SER A 226 7.18 3.79 -11.40
C SER A 226 8.42 4.60 -11.77
N GLY A 227 9.53 4.42 -11.05
CA GLY A 227 10.80 5.09 -11.30
C GLY A 227 11.64 4.54 -12.46
N GLN A 228 11.24 3.39 -13.05
CA GLN A 228 12.04 2.67 -14.06
C GLN A 228 11.31 2.45 -15.40
N LEU A 229 10.18 3.08 -15.61
CA LEU A 229 9.39 2.89 -16.82
C LEU A 229 9.91 3.78 -17.95
N ASP A 230 10.55 3.17 -18.94
CA ASP A 230 11.21 3.88 -20.05
C ASP A 230 10.23 4.62 -20.98
N TRP A 231 8.95 4.20 -20.98
CA TRP A 231 7.90 4.86 -21.73
C TRP A 231 7.35 6.13 -21.05
N ILE A 232 7.81 6.47 -19.84
CA ILE A 232 7.55 7.77 -19.19
C ILE A 232 8.70 8.72 -19.53
N PRO A 233 8.42 9.96 -19.99
CA PRO A 233 9.44 10.97 -20.17
C PRO A 233 10.30 11.17 -18.93
N ALA A 234 11.61 11.28 -19.12
CA ALA A 234 12.58 11.30 -18.00
C ALA A 234 12.29 12.41 -16.99
N GLU A 235 11.84 13.58 -17.45
CA GLU A 235 11.47 14.74 -16.63
C GLU A 235 10.21 14.53 -15.78
N SER A 236 9.37 13.55 -16.13
CA SER A 236 8.15 13.20 -15.40
C SER A 236 8.29 11.88 -14.64
N ARG A 237 9.44 11.21 -14.73
CA ARG A 237 9.69 9.94 -14.04
C ARG A 237 9.86 10.17 -12.53
N PRO A 238 9.00 9.58 -11.69
CA PRO A 238 9.07 9.82 -10.25
C PRO A 238 10.30 9.15 -9.63
N PRO A 239 10.98 9.78 -8.65
CA PRO A 239 12.15 9.20 -7.97
C PRO A 239 11.72 8.14 -6.94
N VAL A 240 11.16 7.04 -7.42
CA VAL A 240 10.69 5.93 -6.59
C VAL A 240 11.67 4.78 -6.69
N ARG A 241 12.06 4.22 -5.54
CA ARG A 241 12.94 3.07 -5.42
C ARG A 241 12.26 1.92 -4.66
N PRO A 242 12.66 0.67 -4.93
CA PRO A 242 12.19 -0.47 -4.17
C PRO A 242 12.87 -0.54 -2.80
N VAL A 243 12.08 -0.78 -1.74
CA VAL A 243 12.58 -1.11 -0.40
C VAL A 243 11.96 -2.45 0.00
N LYS A 244 12.77 -3.49 0.04
CA LYS A 244 12.35 -4.86 0.33
C LYS A 244 11.90 -5.01 1.78
N GLY A 245 10.87 -5.81 2.00
CA GLY A 245 10.45 -6.28 3.31
C GLY A 245 9.94 -7.71 3.24
N GLU A 246 10.45 -8.56 4.14
CA GLU A 246 9.97 -9.92 4.33
C GLU A 246 8.89 -9.94 5.41
N ILE A 247 7.86 -10.77 5.21
CA ILE A 247 6.80 -11.04 6.19
C ILE A 247 6.55 -12.54 6.31
N LEU A 248 5.95 -12.93 7.43
CA LEU A 248 5.52 -14.29 7.69
C LEU A 248 4.02 -14.30 7.95
N THR A 249 3.34 -15.34 7.52
CA THR A 249 1.98 -15.65 7.93
C THR A 249 2.05 -16.89 8.83
N LEU A 250 1.70 -16.70 10.09
CA LEU A 250 1.51 -17.80 11.05
C LEU A 250 0.02 -18.09 11.17
N ARG A 251 -0.33 -19.29 11.67
CA ARG A 251 -1.72 -19.69 11.91
C ARG A 251 -1.83 -20.49 13.20
N GLY A 252 -2.80 -20.10 14.01
CA GLY A 252 -3.30 -20.86 15.16
C GLY A 252 -4.78 -21.18 15.02
N PRO A 253 -5.41 -21.79 16.04
CA PRO A 253 -6.85 -21.94 16.11
C PRO A 253 -7.53 -20.55 16.03
N ALA A 254 -8.63 -20.45 15.29
CA ALA A 254 -9.31 -19.17 15.08
C ALA A 254 -9.94 -18.58 16.35
N ASP A 255 -10.24 -19.44 17.31
CA ASP A 255 -10.83 -19.12 18.62
C ASP A 255 -9.78 -18.89 19.72
N GLU A 256 -8.51 -19.14 19.45
CA GLU A 256 -7.38 -18.97 20.39
C GLU A 256 -6.32 -18.03 19.82
N SER A 257 -6.70 -16.76 19.61
CA SER A 257 -5.74 -15.76 19.09
C SER A 257 -4.67 -15.46 20.14
N VAL A 258 -3.41 -15.51 19.76
CA VAL A 258 -2.26 -15.18 20.63
C VAL A 258 -2.15 -13.69 20.96
N CYS A 259 -2.81 -12.84 20.20
CA CYS A 259 -3.04 -11.41 20.49
C CYS A 259 -4.31 -10.91 19.78
N GLU A 260 -4.99 -9.95 20.37
CA GLU A 260 -6.22 -9.36 19.82
C GLU A 260 -5.97 -8.01 19.11
N ARG A 261 -4.90 -7.34 19.51
CA ARG A 261 -4.48 -6.04 18.95
C ARG A 261 -3.28 -6.20 18.03
N ILE A 262 -3.00 -5.15 17.27
CA ILE A 262 -1.67 -5.02 16.67
C ILE A 262 -0.66 -4.93 17.80
N VAL A 263 0.28 -5.85 17.86
CA VAL A 263 1.40 -5.85 18.82
C VAL A 263 2.67 -5.49 18.06
N ALA A 264 3.35 -4.44 18.45
CA ALA A 264 4.55 -3.98 17.78
C ALA A 264 5.70 -3.75 18.77
N GLY A 265 6.89 -4.25 18.44
CA GLY A 265 8.15 -3.94 19.07
C GLY A 265 8.99 -2.97 18.25
N ASP A 266 10.28 -2.91 18.57
CA ASP A 266 11.22 -2.06 17.81
C ASP A 266 11.46 -2.58 16.38
N ARG A 267 11.49 -3.89 16.18
CA ARG A 267 11.89 -4.56 14.91
C ARG A 267 10.84 -5.46 14.30
N VAL A 268 9.71 -5.63 14.95
CA VAL A 268 8.66 -6.55 14.52
C VAL A 268 7.30 -6.01 14.89
N TYR A 269 6.32 -6.32 14.07
CA TYR A 269 4.91 -6.17 14.41
C TYR A 269 4.17 -7.48 14.14
N MET A 270 3.06 -7.67 14.83
CA MET A 270 2.15 -8.79 14.67
C MET A 270 0.74 -8.24 14.49
N VAL A 271 0.08 -8.68 13.42
CA VAL A 271 -1.27 -8.23 13.05
C VAL A 271 -2.22 -9.43 13.02
N PRO A 272 -3.08 -9.58 14.01
CA PRO A 272 -4.02 -10.69 14.07
C PRO A 272 -5.13 -10.55 13.03
N ARG A 273 -5.66 -11.70 12.60
CA ARG A 273 -6.80 -11.84 11.71
C ARG A 273 -7.89 -12.69 12.35
N ALA A 274 -9.14 -12.37 12.06
CA ALA A 274 -10.29 -13.11 12.60
C ALA A 274 -10.33 -14.60 12.19
N ASP A 275 -9.59 -15.01 11.18
CA ASP A 275 -9.50 -16.39 10.70
C ASP A 275 -8.32 -17.20 11.29
N GLY A 276 -7.73 -16.71 12.38
CA GLY A 276 -6.61 -17.35 13.09
C GLY A 276 -5.23 -17.11 12.46
N ARG A 277 -5.15 -16.35 11.36
CA ARG A 277 -3.85 -15.92 10.82
C ARG A 277 -3.25 -14.80 11.67
N LEU A 278 -1.93 -14.84 11.81
CA LEU A 278 -1.12 -13.79 12.41
C LEU A 278 -0.06 -13.37 11.39
N ILE A 279 -0.10 -12.11 10.97
CA ILE A 279 0.92 -11.57 10.06
C ILE A 279 2.05 -10.99 10.89
N VAL A 280 3.27 -11.48 10.66
CA VAL A 280 4.49 -11.04 11.36
C VAL A 280 5.39 -10.33 10.38
N GLY A 281 5.72 -9.09 10.63
CA GLY A 281 6.54 -8.26 9.75
C GLY A 281 7.37 -7.23 10.50
N ALA A 282 8.26 -6.54 9.87
CA ALA A 282 8.82 -6.86 8.57
C ALA A 282 10.27 -6.41 8.51
N THR A 283 11.08 -7.08 7.72
CA THR A 283 12.43 -6.59 7.42
C THR A 283 12.39 -5.30 6.61
N VAL A 284 13.50 -4.56 6.60
CA VAL A 284 13.70 -3.36 5.76
C VAL A 284 15.08 -3.45 5.15
N GLU A 285 15.13 -3.64 3.84
CA GLU A 285 16.37 -3.92 3.12
C GLU A 285 16.44 -3.15 1.80
N GLU A 286 17.58 -2.56 1.50
CA GLU A 286 17.90 -1.97 0.20
C GLU A 286 18.57 -3.05 -0.68
N LYS A 287 17.77 -3.81 -1.42
CA LYS A 287 18.18 -4.96 -2.26
C LYS A 287 17.72 -4.83 -3.72
N GLY A 288 17.44 -3.61 -4.16
CA GLY A 288 16.88 -3.39 -5.48
C GLY A 288 15.59 -4.18 -5.67
N PHE A 289 15.42 -4.82 -6.79
CA PHE A 289 14.22 -5.62 -7.13
C PHE A 289 14.29 -7.09 -6.67
N ASP A 290 15.25 -7.46 -5.81
CA ASP A 290 15.33 -8.80 -5.24
C ASP A 290 14.19 -9.03 -4.22
N THR A 291 13.36 -10.05 -4.45
CA THR A 291 12.27 -10.49 -3.57
C THR A 291 12.55 -11.85 -2.92
N THR A 292 13.79 -12.31 -2.93
CA THR A 292 14.18 -13.58 -2.29
C THR A 292 13.95 -13.49 -0.79
N VAL A 293 13.15 -14.42 -0.23
CA VAL A 293 13.02 -14.60 1.22
C VAL A 293 14.27 -15.30 1.75
N THR A 294 14.86 -14.75 2.81
CA THR A 294 16.10 -15.28 3.37
C THR A 294 15.85 -16.03 4.68
N ALA A 295 16.68 -17.05 4.96
CA ALA A 295 16.67 -17.72 6.25
C ALA A 295 16.96 -16.75 7.41
N GLY A 296 17.82 -15.75 7.17
CA GLY A 296 18.17 -14.72 8.15
C GLY A 296 16.97 -13.82 8.50
N GLY A 297 16.25 -13.32 7.50
CA GLY A 297 15.04 -12.51 7.70
C GLY A 297 13.94 -13.29 8.41
N THR A 298 13.66 -14.52 7.96
CA THR A 298 12.70 -15.40 8.63
C THR A 298 13.07 -15.65 10.10
N HIS A 299 14.35 -15.97 10.38
CA HIS A 299 14.83 -16.18 11.75
C HIS A 299 14.70 -14.93 12.62
N GLU A 300 15.06 -13.76 12.07
CA GLU A 300 14.95 -12.49 12.80
C GLU A 300 13.52 -12.19 13.19
N LEU A 301 12.57 -12.29 12.25
CA LEU A 301 11.16 -12.03 12.51
C LEU A 301 10.57 -12.97 13.54
N LEU A 302 10.85 -14.28 13.46
CA LEU A 302 10.38 -15.26 14.44
C LEU A 302 10.98 -14.99 15.82
N ARG A 303 12.28 -14.70 15.90
CA ARG A 303 12.96 -14.39 17.16
C ARG A 303 12.36 -13.15 17.84
N GLU A 304 12.17 -12.07 17.10
CA GLU A 304 11.63 -10.82 17.65
C GLU A 304 10.16 -10.96 18.05
N ALA A 305 9.34 -11.68 17.24
CA ALA A 305 7.97 -12.01 17.61
C ALA A 305 7.91 -12.85 18.90
N TYR A 306 8.74 -13.89 19.02
CA TYR A 306 8.84 -14.74 20.22
C TYR A 306 9.22 -13.93 21.47
N ARG A 307 10.11 -12.94 21.35
CA ARG A 307 10.49 -12.07 22.49
C ARG A 307 9.29 -11.29 23.05
N LEU A 308 8.31 -10.93 22.20
CA LEU A 308 7.11 -10.18 22.57
C LEU A 308 5.97 -11.11 23.01
N VAL A 309 5.69 -12.16 22.23
CA VAL A 309 4.60 -13.12 22.41
C VAL A 309 5.16 -14.53 22.24
N PRO A 310 5.59 -15.21 23.34
CA PRO A 310 6.23 -16.51 23.24
C PRO A 310 5.40 -17.60 22.56
N GLU A 311 4.08 -17.52 22.66
CA GLU A 311 3.15 -18.50 22.07
C GLU A 311 3.21 -18.55 20.53
N VAL A 312 3.82 -17.58 19.85
CA VAL A 312 4.03 -17.63 18.38
C VAL A 312 4.87 -18.86 17.97
N ALA A 313 5.68 -19.42 18.88
CA ALA A 313 6.47 -20.62 18.62
C ALA A 313 5.64 -21.88 18.35
N GLU A 314 4.39 -21.90 18.82
CA GLU A 314 3.48 -23.04 18.67
C GLU A 314 2.58 -22.90 17.42
N LEU A 315 2.66 -21.76 16.71
CA LEU A 315 1.84 -21.53 15.53
C LEU A 315 2.46 -22.17 14.28
N GLU A 316 1.60 -22.61 13.37
CA GLU A 316 2.01 -23.09 12.05
C GLU A 316 2.59 -21.94 11.21
N LEU A 317 3.76 -22.13 10.61
CA LEU A 317 4.30 -21.22 9.58
C LEU A 317 3.65 -21.56 8.24
N VAL A 318 2.67 -20.77 7.81
CA VAL A 318 1.87 -21.00 6.60
C VAL A 318 2.53 -20.45 5.36
N GLU A 319 3.10 -19.24 5.46
CA GLU A 319 3.65 -18.52 4.29
C GLU A 319 4.83 -17.65 4.73
N THR A 320 5.82 -17.57 3.85
CA THR A 320 6.88 -16.55 3.89
C THR A 320 6.84 -15.78 2.57
N ALA A 321 6.86 -14.46 2.63
CA ALA A 321 6.78 -13.63 1.44
C ALA A 321 7.68 -12.39 1.56
N ALA A 322 8.08 -11.85 0.42
CA ALA A 322 8.80 -10.58 0.34
C ALA A 322 8.15 -9.66 -0.68
N GLY A 323 8.09 -8.37 -0.37
CA GLY A 323 7.55 -7.35 -1.26
C GLY A 323 8.42 -6.10 -1.28
N LEU A 324 8.18 -5.28 -2.30
CA LEU A 324 8.97 -4.08 -2.58
C LEU A 324 8.11 -2.84 -2.33
N ARG A 325 8.37 -2.15 -1.23
CA ARG A 325 7.72 -0.88 -0.91
C ARG A 325 8.18 0.20 -1.87
N PRO A 326 7.29 1.02 -2.43
CA PRO A 326 7.66 2.14 -3.29
C PRO A 326 8.15 3.33 -2.46
N GLY A 327 9.46 3.43 -2.20
CA GLY A 327 10.06 4.50 -1.41
C GLY A 327 10.34 5.74 -2.25
N THR A 328 9.94 6.91 -1.79
CA THR A 328 10.37 8.23 -2.28
C THR A 328 11.53 8.74 -1.41
N PRO A 329 12.27 9.78 -1.81
CA PRO A 329 13.37 10.31 -1.01
C PRO A 329 12.97 10.82 0.38
N ASP A 330 11.73 11.31 0.53
CA ASP A 330 11.17 11.87 1.76
C ASP A 330 10.06 11.03 2.38
N ASN A 331 9.82 9.80 1.89
CA ASN A 331 8.76 8.86 2.28
C ASN A 331 7.32 9.37 2.06
N VAL A 332 7.14 10.58 1.54
CA VAL A 332 5.82 11.17 1.23
C VAL A 332 5.39 10.71 -0.17
N PRO A 333 4.13 10.30 -0.38
CA PRO A 333 3.67 9.86 -1.70
C PRO A 333 3.67 10.99 -2.72
N LEU A 334 3.61 10.62 -3.98
CA LEU A 334 3.51 11.51 -5.13
C LEU A 334 2.09 11.40 -5.68
N ILE A 335 1.30 12.46 -5.53
CA ILE A 335 -0.09 12.53 -6.00
C ILE A 335 -0.30 13.85 -6.73
N GLY A 336 -0.62 13.81 -8.02
CA GLY A 336 -0.88 15.00 -8.80
C GLY A 336 -0.47 14.88 -10.26
N TRP A 337 -0.78 15.92 -11.05
CA TRP A 337 -0.37 16.02 -12.44
C TRP A 337 1.14 16.21 -12.54
N SER A 338 1.77 15.49 -13.45
CA SER A 338 3.17 15.67 -13.79
C SER A 338 3.38 16.88 -14.73
N THR A 339 4.62 17.10 -15.17
CA THR A 339 4.93 18.08 -16.23
C THR A 339 4.51 17.61 -17.62
N THR A 340 4.33 16.31 -17.80
CA THR A 340 3.79 15.73 -19.05
C THR A 340 2.27 15.85 -19.06
N GLU A 341 1.72 16.47 -20.07
CA GLU A 341 0.28 16.67 -20.21
C GLU A 341 -0.50 15.34 -20.15
N GLY A 342 -1.56 15.30 -19.36
CA GLY A 342 -2.41 14.12 -19.20
C GLY A 342 -1.77 12.95 -18.44
N LEU A 343 -0.58 13.13 -17.84
CA LEU A 343 0.03 12.13 -16.96
C LEU A 343 -0.18 12.51 -15.49
N LEU A 344 -0.99 11.72 -14.78
CA LEU A 344 -1.23 11.84 -13.36
C LEU A 344 -0.41 10.79 -12.60
N ILE A 345 0.30 11.20 -11.57
CA ILE A 345 1.12 10.32 -10.73
C ILE A 345 0.36 10.00 -9.43
N ALA A 346 0.30 8.73 -9.05
CA ALA A 346 -0.26 8.24 -7.78
C ALA A 346 0.59 7.05 -7.28
N THR A 347 1.77 7.33 -6.73
CA THR A 347 2.75 6.32 -6.34
C THR A 347 3.63 6.78 -5.18
N GLY A 348 4.58 5.94 -4.74
CA GLY A 348 5.55 6.33 -3.72
C GLY A 348 5.01 6.30 -2.29
N HIS A 349 3.95 5.55 -2.01
CA HIS A 349 3.29 5.49 -0.70
C HIS A 349 4.08 4.74 0.38
N PHE A 350 5.26 4.22 0.05
CA PHE A 350 6.17 3.51 0.95
C PHE A 350 5.45 2.46 1.81
N ARG A 351 5.44 2.62 3.14
CA ARG A 351 4.80 1.69 4.10
C ARG A 351 3.29 1.90 4.23
N ASN A 352 2.79 3.05 3.78
CA ASN A 352 1.44 3.52 4.08
C ASN A 352 0.44 3.31 2.94
N GLY A 353 0.78 2.56 1.87
CA GLY A 353 -0.06 2.45 0.68
C GLY A 353 -1.47 1.92 0.95
N VAL A 354 -1.61 0.93 1.82
CA VAL A 354 -2.93 0.43 2.22
C VAL A 354 -3.68 1.50 3.02
N LEU A 355 -3.04 2.08 4.03
CA LEU A 355 -3.64 3.15 4.85
C LEU A 355 -4.09 4.33 3.98
N GLN A 356 -3.29 4.77 3.02
CA GLN A 356 -3.53 5.96 2.21
C GLN A 356 -4.45 5.72 1.01
N ALA A 357 -4.87 4.48 0.74
CA ALA A 357 -5.65 4.13 -0.45
C ALA A 357 -6.97 4.92 -0.57
N PRO A 358 -7.81 5.07 0.47
CA PRO A 358 -9.06 5.82 0.33
C PRO A 358 -8.83 7.29 -0.02
N LEU A 359 -7.93 7.96 0.69
CA LEU A 359 -7.65 9.38 0.46
C LEU A 359 -6.98 9.63 -0.90
N THR A 360 -6.08 8.74 -1.32
CA THR A 360 -5.46 8.81 -2.65
C THR A 360 -6.51 8.64 -3.74
N ALA A 361 -7.44 7.71 -3.55
CA ALA A 361 -8.54 7.47 -4.49
C ALA A 361 -9.42 8.72 -4.66
N ASP A 362 -9.81 9.37 -3.56
CA ASP A 362 -10.57 10.61 -3.58
C ASP A 362 -9.82 11.75 -4.31
N CYS A 363 -8.50 11.88 -4.03
CA CYS A 363 -7.66 12.89 -4.68
C CYS A 363 -7.55 12.66 -6.19
N VAL A 364 -7.32 11.41 -6.62
CA VAL A 364 -7.19 11.04 -8.03
C VAL A 364 -8.51 11.26 -8.77
N ALA A 365 -9.64 10.83 -8.18
CA ALA A 365 -10.96 11.03 -8.78
C ALA A 365 -11.28 12.53 -8.95
N ALA A 366 -11.02 13.35 -7.93
CA ALA A 366 -11.21 14.81 -8.02
C ALA A 366 -10.34 15.44 -9.11
N LEU A 367 -9.05 15.05 -9.20
CA LEU A 367 -8.14 15.57 -10.25
C LEU A 367 -8.60 15.18 -11.65
N LEU A 368 -9.09 13.97 -11.87
CA LEU A 368 -9.62 13.51 -13.15
C LEU A 368 -10.92 14.23 -13.53
N ALA A 369 -11.78 14.53 -12.55
CA ALA A 369 -13.00 15.30 -12.75
C ALA A 369 -12.77 16.82 -12.95
N GLY A 370 -11.53 17.31 -12.71
CA GLY A 370 -11.23 18.73 -12.69
C GLY A 370 -11.72 19.45 -11.43
N ASP A 371 -12.07 18.70 -10.40
CA ASP A 371 -12.54 19.19 -9.11
C ASP A 371 -11.38 19.49 -8.15
N ARG A 372 -11.70 20.19 -7.05
CA ARG A 372 -10.73 20.45 -6.00
C ARG A 372 -10.53 19.17 -5.13
N PRO A 373 -9.29 18.69 -5.00
CA PRO A 373 -8.99 17.57 -4.10
C PRO A 373 -9.36 17.87 -2.64
N PRO A 374 -9.70 16.84 -1.85
CA PRO A 374 -10.15 17.00 -0.45
C PRO A 374 -9.06 17.54 0.49
N ILE A 375 -7.81 17.53 0.07
CA ILE A 375 -6.66 18.03 0.81
C ILE A 375 -5.78 18.90 -0.09
N ASP A 376 -4.86 19.68 0.53
CA ASP A 376 -3.79 20.35 -0.20
C ASP A 376 -2.77 19.35 -0.73
N LEU A 377 -2.59 19.31 -2.06
CA LEU A 377 -1.65 18.42 -2.74
C LEU A 377 -0.25 19.03 -2.95
N ALA A 378 -0.01 20.28 -2.57
CA ALA A 378 1.30 20.91 -2.75
C ALA A 378 2.44 20.10 -2.12
N PRO A 379 2.31 19.55 -0.87
CA PRO A 379 3.33 18.69 -0.30
C PRO A 379 3.49 17.33 -0.98
N LEU A 380 2.49 16.90 -1.78
CA LEU A 380 2.45 15.61 -2.48
C LEU A 380 2.79 15.75 -3.96
N SER A 381 3.06 16.98 -4.43
CA SER A 381 3.29 17.28 -5.84
C SER A 381 4.41 16.42 -6.43
N PRO A 382 4.21 15.77 -7.58
CA PRO A 382 5.28 15.07 -8.31
C PRO A 382 6.45 16.01 -8.67
N GLN A 383 6.19 17.30 -8.79
CA GLN A 383 7.19 18.29 -9.18
C GLN A 383 8.08 18.76 -8.02
N ARG A 384 7.81 18.35 -6.74
CA ARG A 384 8.61 18.78 -5.59
C ARG A 384 10.08 18.35 -5.64
N PHE A 385 10.39 17.36 -6.50
CA PHE A 385 11.78 16.92 -6.75
C PHE A 385 12.36 17.45 -8.05
N ALA A 386 11.63 18.30 -8.80
CA ALA A 386 12.13 18.89 -10.05
C ALA A 386 13.36 19.75 -9.75
N GLY A 387 14.48 19.46 -10.44
CA GLY A 387 15.76 20.16 -10.25
C GLY A 387 16.60 19.66 -9.05
N SER A 388 16.19 18.65 -8.32
CA SER A 388 16.99 18.05 -7.27
C SER A 388 17.99 17.01 -7.85
N PRO A 389 19.27 17.00 -7.40
CA PRO A 389 20.25 16.00 -7.86
C PRO A 389 19.83 14.54 -7.56
N ALA A 390 18.87 14.33 -6.65
CA ALA A 390 18.31 13.02 -6.34
C ALA A 390 17.49 12.41 -7.51
N ALA A 391 17.05 13.21 -8.47
CA ALA A 391 16.36 12.73 -9.66
C ALA A 391 17.30 12.05 -10.69
N SER A 392 18.62 12.29 -10.58
CA SER A 392 19.64 11.76 -11.51
C SER A 392 20.47 10.59 -10.95
N ALA A 393 20.27 10.17 -9.71
CA ALA A 393 21.13 9.20 -9.02
C ALA A 393 20.46 7.86 -8.68
N VAL A 394 19.52 7.39 -9.53
CA VAL A 394 19.14 5.97 -9.53
C VAL A 394 19.93 5.24 -10.61
N GLU A 395 21.26 5.40 -10.59
CA GLU A 395 22.14 4.43 -11.24
C GLU A 395 22.30 3.23 -10.30
N VAL A 396 21.79 2.11 -10.78
CA VAL A 396 21.92 0.78 -10.17
C VAL A 396 23.40 0.42 -10.12
N ALA A 397 23.97 0.33 -8.92
CA ALA A 397 25.20 -0.41 -8.70
C ALA A 397 24.92 -1.88 -8.40
#